data_9aa612a0263ce50b83ae9785f78b4e4e
#
_entry.id   9aa612a0263ce50b83ae9785f78b4e4e
#
_cell.length_a   1.000
_cell.length_b   1.000
_cell.length_c   1.000
_cell.angle_alpha   90.00
_cell.angle_beta   90.00
_cell.angle_gamma   90.00
#
_symmetry.space_group_name_H-M   'P 1'
#
loop_
_entity.id
_entity.type
_entity.pdbx_description
1 polymer ?
#
loop_
_entity_poly.entity_id
_entity_poly.type
_entity_poly.pdbx_seq_one_letter_code
_entity_poly.pdbx_strand_id
1 'polypeptide(L)'
;LRALLDTHIWVWWLTGDPALTVRERAALDTAANAGGLCLAAISLWEAQMLHARGRLLLPVAFPDWLRRAAAPPVVTVLPLDIQVVTALDKLPKRFHGDPADRLIVATAKAHELPLATHDTRIRASRTVRTWKP
;
A
#
# COMPACT_ATOMS: atom_id res chain seq x y z
N LEU A 1 -8.81 3.38 13.51
CA LEU A 1 -8.47 2.14 12.80
C LEU A 1 -7.34 2.38 11.82
N ARG A 2 -6.34 1.53 11.85
CA ARG A 2 -5.16 1.64 10.99
C ARG A 2 -5.22 0.62 9.86
N ALA A 3 -4.65 0.97 8.71
CA ALA A 3 -4.54 0.07 7.57
C ALA A 3 -3.27 0.34 6.79
N LEU A 4 -2.72 -0.71 6.20
CA LEU A 4 -1.64 -0.59 5.22
C LEU A 4 -2.25 -0.56 3.82
N LEU A 5 -1.81 0.36 2.98
CA LEU A 5 -2.29 0.46 1.60
C LEU A 5 -1.38 -0.35 0.67
N ASP A 6 -1.98 -1.20 -0.17
CA ASP A 6 -1.29 -1.73 -1.34
C ASP A 6 -0.95 -0.56 -2.26
N THR A 7 0.11 -0.68 -3.03
CA THR A 7 0.62 0.41 -3.88
C THR A 7 -0.46 0.97 -4.80
N HIS A 8 -1.24 0.10 -5.48
CA HIS A 8 -2.28 0.56 -6.38
C HIS A 8 -3.42 1.29 -5.67
N ILE A 9 -3.80 0.85 -4.47
CA ILE A 9 -4.81 1.55 -3.67
C ILE A 9 -4.35 2.97 -3.35
N TRP A 10 -3.11 3.13 -2.90
CA TRP A 10 -2.52 4.41 -2.60
C TRP A 10 -2.48 5.33 -3.83
N VAL A 11 -2.00 4.82 -4.97
CA VAL A 11 -1.92 5.58 -6.22
C VAL A 11 -3.32 5.97 -6.71
N TRP A 12 -4.26 5.02 -6.77
CA TRP A 12 -5.63 5.29 -7.24
C TRP A 12 -6.35 6.31 -6.37
N TRP A 13 -6.15 6.21 -5.06
CA TRP A 13 -6.76 7.16 -4.12
C TRP A 13 -6.27 8.59 -4.37
N LEU A 14 -4.97 8.78 -4.56
CA LEU A 14 -4.37 10.11 -4.71
C LEU A 14 -4.51 10.67 -6.12
N THR A 15 -4.70 9.83 -7.14
CA THR A 15 -4.87 10.28 -8.53
C THR A 15 -6.33 10.36 -8.97
N GLY A 16 -7.26 9.99 -8.11
CA GLY A 16 -8.69 10.03 -8.45
C GLY A 16 -9.12 8.95 -9.42
N ASP A 17 -8.43 7.81 -9.46
CA ASP A 17 -8.72 6.73 -10.40
C ASP A 17 -10.06 6.07 -10.07
N PRO A 18 -10.95 5.85 -11.09
CA PRO A 18 -12.26 5.23 -10.87
C PRO A 18 -12.20 3.75 -10.48
N ALA A 19 -11.03 3.12 -10.46
CA ALA A 19 -10.86 1.77 -9.91
C ALA A 19 -11.28 1.70 -8.44
N LEU A 20 -11.18 2.80 -7.69
CA LEU A 20 -11.75 2.89 -6.35
C LEU A 20 -13.20 3.34 -6.39
N THR A 21 -14.05 2.63 -5.63
CA THR A 21 -15.44 3.05 -5.45
C THR A 21 -15.53 4.32 -4.61
N VAL A 22 -16.66 5.02 -4.70
CA VAL A 22 -16.93 6.21 -3.86
C VAL A 22 -16.84 5.85 -2.38
N ARG A 23 -17.37 4.68 -2.00
CA ARG A 23 -17.33 4.20 -0.62
C ARG A 23 -15.91 3.96 -0.12
N GLU A 24 -15.08 3.30 -0.94
CA GLU A 24 -13.68 3.07 -0.60
C GLU A 24 -12.93 4.39 -0.44
N ARG A 25 -13.13 5.30 -1.36
CA ARG A 25 -12.48 6.62 -1.32
C ARG A 25 -12.86 7.40 -0.07
N ALA A 26 -14.14 7.43 0.28
CA ALA A 26 -14.61 8.11 1.49
C ALA A 26 -14.04 7.48 2.76
N ALA A 27 -13.93 6.15 2.81
CA ALA A 27 -13.35 5.44 3.94
C ALA A 27 -11.85 5.73 4.09
N LEU A 28 -11.12 5.83 2.96
CA LEU A 28 -9.70 6.21 2.96
C LEU A 28 -9.51 7.64 3.47
N ASP A 29 -10.36 8.57 3.01
CA ASP A 29 -10.30 9.97 3.47
C ASP A 29 -10.52 10.05 4.98
N THR A 30 -11.51 9.33 5.50
CA THR A 30 -11.78 9.28 6.94
C THR A 30 -10.60 8.70 7.72
N ALA A 31 -10.02 7.61 7.24
CA ALA A 31 -8.88 6.98 7.90
C ALA A 31 -7.64 7.88 7.86
N ALA A 32 -7.41 8.58 6.75
CA ALA A 32 -6.31 9.53 6.61
C ALA A 32 -6.44 10.68 7.60
N ASN A 33 -7.65 11.24 7.74
CA ASN A 33 -7.90 12.33 8.69
C ASN A 33 -7.64 11.91 10.14
N ALA A 34 -7.79 10.62 10.45
CA ALA A 34 -7.47 10.07 11.76
C ALA A 34 -6.00 9.64 11.91
N GLY A 35 -5.17 9.85 10.88
CA GLY A 35 -3.76 9.44 10.87
C GLY A 35 -3.56 7.93 10.79
N GLY A 36 -4.54 7.19 10.25
CA GLY A 36 -4.56 5.73 10.30
C GLY A 36 -4.01 5.02 9.07
N LEU A 37 -3.55 5.73 8.05
CA LEU A 37 -3.04 5.08 6.85
C LEU A 37 -1.53 4.92 6.87
N CYS A 38 -1.07 3.73 6.51
CA CYS A 38 0.35 3.38 6.41
C CYS A 38 0.68 2.90 5.01
N LEU A 39 1.93 3.05 4.63
CA LEU A 39 2.46 2.61 3.34
C LEU A 39 3.77 1.87 3.58
N ALA A 40 3.96 0.72 2.95
CA ALA A 40 5.22 0.00 3.02
C ALA A 40 6.30 0.75 2.21
N ALA A 41 7.53 0.76 2.69
CA ALA A 41 8.64 1.43 2.01
C ALA A 41 8.82 0.95 0.57
N ILE A 42 8.56 -0.32 0.27
CA ILE A 42 8.67 -0.88 -1.09
C ILE A 42 7.72 -0.20 -2.08
N SER A 43 6.60 0.36 -1.59
CA SER A 43 5.65 1.07 -2.47
C SER A 43 6.25 2.32 -3.09
N LEU A 44 7.24 2.94 -2.43
CA LEU A 44 7.97 4.09 -3.01
C LEU A 44 8.70 3.67 -4.27
N TRP A 45 9.36 2.52 -4.25
CA TRP A 45 10.04 1.95 -5.39
C TRP A 45 9.07 1.57 -6.50
N GLU A 46 7.94 0.95 -6.14
CA GLU A 46 6.91 0.61 -7.14
C GLU A 46 6.35 1.86 -7.84
N ALA A 47 6.13 2.93 -7.08
CA ALA A 47 5.68 4.20 -7.67
C ALA A 47 6.71 4.74 -8.68
N GLN A 48 8.00 4.65 -8.34
CA GLN A 48 9.08 5.05 -9.25
C GLN A 48 9.06 4.21 -10.52
N MET A 49 8.86 2.90 -10.41
CA MET A 49 8.77 2.03 -11.59
C MET A 49 7.57 2.36 -12.46
N LEU A 50 6.41 2.61 -11.85
CA LEU A 50 5.20 3.02 -12.58
C LEU A 50 5.46 4.32 -13.33
N HIS A 51 6.09 5.29 -12.68
CA HIS A 51 6.45 6.56 -13.29
C HIS A 51 7.41 6.35 -14.47
N ALA A 52 8.48 5.59 -14.28
CA ALA A 52 9.47 5.34 -15.31
C ALA A 52 8.90 4.63 -16.55
N ARG A 53 7.83 3.83 -16.36
CA ARG A 53 7.15 3.12 -17.44
C ARG A 53 5.98 3.91 -18.05
N GLY A 54 5.81 5.17 -17.67
CA GLY A 54 4.71 6.01 -18.16
C GLY A 54 3.34 5.59 -17.66
N ARG A 55 3.25 4.84 -16.56
CA ARG A 55 2.00 4.33 -16.00
C ARG A 55 1.49 5.13 -14.81
N LEU A 56 2.18 6.21 -14.45
CA LEU A 56 1.77 7.11 -13.39
C LEU A 56 1.73 8.53 -13.98
N LEU A 57 0.53 8.99 -14.29
CA LEU A 57 0.32 10.31 -14.88
C LEU A 57 0.02 11.31 -13.77
N LEU A 58 0.90 12.28 -13.60
CA LEU A 58 0.84 13.27 -12.53
C LEU A 58 0.78 14.69 -13.10
N PRO A 59 0.04 15.63 -12.45
CA PRO A 59 0.01 17.01 -12.87
C PRO A 59 1.26 17.80 -12.48
N VAL A 60 2.15 17.21 -11.68
CA VAL A 60 3.38 17.81 -11.18
C VAL A 60 4.54 16.85 -11.36
N ALA A 61 5.77 17.33 -11.14
CA ALA A 61 6.96 16.46 -11.21
C ALA A 61 6.89 15.34 -10.17
N PHE A 62 7.37 14.14 -10.52
CA PHE A 62 7.33 12.97 -9.66
C PHE A 62 7.92 13.21 -8.26
N PRO A 63 9.12 13.83 -8.11
CA PRO A 63 9.65 14.08 -6.75
C PRO A 63 8.76 14.94 -5.88
N ASP A 64 8.10 15.92 -6.46
CA ASP A 64 7.19 16.83 -5.72
C ASP A 64 5.93 16.09 -5.27
N TRP A 65 5.37 15.29 -6.17
CA TRP A 65 4.22 14.43 -5.84
C TRP A 65 4.59 13.46 -4.72
N LEU A 66 5.75 12.79 -4.86
CA LEU A 66 6.18 11.76 -3.91
C LEU A 66 6.36 12.30 -2.49
N ARG A 67 6.96 13.50 -2.35
CA ARG A 67 7.15 14.12 -1.03
C ARG A 67 5.84 14.31 -0.28
N ARG A 68 4.76 14.65 -0.98
CA ARG A 68 3.44 14.84 -0.37
C ARG A 68 2.70 13.53 -0.20
N ALA A 69 2.75 12.68 -1.21
CA ALA A 69 2.02 11.42 -1.25
C ALA A 69 2.52 10.40 -0.22
N ALA A 70 3.79 10.47 0.15
CA ALA A 70 4.45 9.52 1.04
C ALA A 70 4.81 10.11 2.41
N ALA A 71 4.07 11.12 2.86
CA ALA A 71 4.33 11.79 4.12
C ALA A 71 3.03 12.06 4.88
N PRO A 72 3.08 12.20 6.23
CA PRO A 72 1.93 12.69 6.97
C PRO A 72 1.50 14.09 6.46
N PRO A 73 0.21 14.39 6.43
CA PRO A 73 -0.91 13.60 6.98
C PRO A 73 -1.48 12.53 6.04
N VAL A 74 -0.91 12.32 4.87
CA VAL A 74 -1.44 11.37 3.88
C VAL A 74 -1.24 9.95 4.38
N VAL A 75 0.03 9.55 4.57
CA VAL A 75 0.40 8.22 5.07
C VAL A 75 1.61 8.31 5.99
N THR A 76 1.79 7.27 6.81
CA THR A 76 3.04 7.02 7.52
C THR A 76 3.76 5.89 6.77
N VAL A 77 4.98 6.14 6.32
CA VAL A 77 5.78 5.10 5.64
C VAL A 77 6.42 4.20 6.70
N LEU A 78 6.21 2.89 6.55
CA LEU A 78 6.79 1.88 7.42
C LEU A 78 8.06 1.34 6.77
N PRO A 79 9.19 1.30 7.49
CA PRO A 79 10.47 0.93 6.90
C PRO A 79 10.56 -0.56 6.58
N LEU A 80 11.48 -0.89 5.66
CA LEU A 80 11.90 -2.27 5.41
C LEU A 80 12.99 -2.61 6.42
N ASP A 81 12.61 -3.14 7.55
CA ASP A 81 13.50 -3.44 8.67
C ASP A 81 13.57 -4.93 8.98
N ILE A 82 14.31 -5.29 10.03
CA ILE A 82 14.52 -6.69 10.44
C ILE A 82 13.17 -7.36 10.74
N GLN A 83 12.25 -6.65 11.36
CA GLN A 83 10.94 -7.18 11.72
C GLN A 83 10.14 -7.57 10.49
N VAL A 84 10.16 -6.72 9.45
CA VAL A 84 9.49 -6.99 8.18
C VAL A 84 10.14 -8.17 7.46
N VAL A 85 11.47 -8.22 7.40
CA VAL A 85 12.17 -9.32 6.74
C VAL A 85 11.93 -10.65 7.47
N THR A 86 11.86 -10.63 8.80
CA THR A 86 11.52 -11.81 9.58
C THR A 86 10.11 -12.31 9.25
N ALA A 87 9.15 -11.40 9.13
CA ALA A 87 7.78 -11.74 8.71
C ALA A 87 7.75 -12.28 7.28
N LEU A 88 8.55 -11.71 6.39
CA LEU A 88 8.70 -12.18 5.00
C LEU A 88 9.15 -13.64 4.95
N ASP A 89 10.14 -14.01 5.78
CA ASP A 89 10.65 -15.36 5.84
C ASP A 89 9.60 -16.38 6.30
N LYS A 90 8.64 -15.93 7.09
CA LYS A 90 7.56 -16.78 7.61
C LYS A 90 6.35 -16.89 6.67
N LEU A 91 6.32 -16.18 5.55
CA LEU A 91 5.19 -16.28 4.61
C LEU A 91 5.11 -17.70 4.04
N PRO A 92 3.89 -18.23 3.82
CA PRO A 92 3.73 -19.54 3.21
C PRO A 92 4.43 -19.64 1.86
N LYS A 93 5.06 -20.76 1.57
CA LYS A 93 5.75 -21.00 0.29
C LYS A 93 4.79 -20.90 -0.90
N ARG A 94 3.51 -21.22 -0.68
CA ARG A 94 2.46 -21.13 -1.70
C ARG A 94 2.03 -19.70 -2.02
N PHE A 95 2.42 -18.73 -1.20
CA PHE A 95 2.13 -17.33 -1.50
C PHE A 95 2.87 -16.96 -2.80
N HIS A 96 2.20 -16.26 -3.73
CA HIS A 96 2.77 -15.97 -5.03
C HIS A 96 4.10 -15.21 -4.94
N GLY A 97 4.92 -15.37 -6.00
CA GLY A 97 6.33 -14.98 -5.97
C GLY A 97 6.65 -13.53 -6.25
N ASP A 98 5.67 -12.64 -6.45
CA ASP A 98 5.96 -11.23 -6.71
C ASP A 98 6.66 -10.61 -5.48
N PRO A 99 7.91 -10.13 -5.61
CA PRO A 99 8.68 -9.65 -4.46
C PRO A 99 8.04 -8.45 -3.75
N ALA A 100 7.48 -7.52 -4.50
CA ALA A 100 6.85 -6.33 -3.91
C ALA A 100 5.61 -6.72 -3.12
N ASP A 101 4.74 -7.58 -3.67
CA ASP A 101 3.56 -8.07 -2.96
C ASP A 101 3.93 -8.81 -1.68
N ARG A 102 4.98 -9.64 -1.74
CA ARG A 102 5.47 -10.36 -0.56
C ARG A 102 5.93 -9.40 0.54
N LEU A 103 6.65 -8.36 0.18
CA LEU A 103 7.12 -7.34 1.13
C LEU A 103 5.97 -6.51 1.71
N ILE A 104 4.97 -6.18 0.91
CA ILE A 104 3.78 -5.47 1.40
C ILE A 104 3.03 -6.32 2.41
N VAL A 105 2.77 -7.59 2.09
CA VAL A 105 2.08 -8.51 3.00
C VAL A 105 2.90 -8.73 4.27
N ALA A 106 4.21 -8.90 4.15
CA ALA A 106 5.10 -9.03 5.30
C ALA A 106 5.06 -7.79 6.21
N THR A 107 5.01 -6.60 5.62
CA THR A 107 4.90 -5.35 6.37
C THR A 107 3.58 -5.30 7.16
N ALA A 108 2.47 -5.66 6.51
CA ALA A 108 1.17 -5.71 7.18
C ALA A 108 1.17 -6.68 8.35
N LYS A 109 1.75 -7.87 8.16
CA LYS A 109 1.82 -8.88 9.22
C LYS A 109 2.72 -8.45 10.37
N ALA A 110 3.88 -7.87 10.08
CA ALA A 110 4.81 -7.41 11.10
C ALA A 110 4.20 -6.33 11.99
N HIS A 111 3.35 -5.49 11.43
CA HIS A 111 2.69 -4.40 12.16
C HIS A 111 1.25 -4.72 12.56
N GLU A 112 0.78 -5.94 12.32
CA GLU A 112 -0.57 -6.40 12.65
C GLU A 112 -1.65 -5.49 12.05
N LEU A 113 -1.46 -5.06 10.80
CA LEU A 113 -2.38 -4.17 10.09
C LEU A 113 -3.18 -4.95 9.05
N PRO A 114 -4.46 -4.62 8.87
CA PRO A 114 -5.18 -5.09 7.69
C PRO A 114 -4.63 -4.42 6.44
N LEU A 115 -4.67 -5.13 5.34
CA LEU A 115 -4.19 -4.64 4.04
C LEU A 115 -5.36 -4.22 3.16
N ALA A 116 -5.33 -2.97 2.70
CA ALA A 116 -6.25 -2.47 1.69
C ALA A 116 -5.70 -2.85 0.32
N THR A 117 -6.36 -3.76 -0.39
CA THR A 117 -5.91 -4.26 -1.68
C THR A 117 -7.09 -4.70 -2.53
N HIS A 118 -6.96 -4.56 -3.85
CA HIS A 118 -7.85 -5.17 -4.84
C HIS A 118 -7.26 -6.45 -5.45
N ASP A 119 -6.05 -6.84 -5.07
CA ASP A 119 -5.40 -8.03 -5.62
C ASP A 119 -6.13 -9.29 -5.14
N THR A 120 -6.75 -10.01 -6.09
CA THR A 120 -7.54 -11.21 -5.79
C THR A 120 -6.70 -12.36 -5.29
N ARG A 121 -5.43 -12.45 -5.70
CA ARG A 121 -4.52 -13.51 -5.23
C ARG A 121 -4.15 -13.29 -3.77
N ILE A 122 -3.89 -12.04 -3.38
CA ILE A 122 -3.60 -11.70 -1.98
C ILE A 122 -4.81 -12.00 -1.11
N ARG A 123 -6.00 -11.56 -1.54
CA ARG A 123 -7.25 -11.81 -0.81
C ARG A 123 -7.53 -13.31 -0.66
N ALA A 124 -7.39 -14.06 -1.75
CA ALA A 124 -7.66 -15.50 -1.77
C ALA A 124 -6.66 -16.29 -0.92
N SER A 125 -5.44 -15.79 -0.73
CA SER A 125 -4.40 -16.46 0.05
C SER A 125 -4.73 -16.55 1.55
N ARG A 126 -5.56 -15.64 2.06
CA ARG A 126 -5.92 -15.50 3.48
C ARG A 126 -4.68 -15.39 4.38
N THR A 127 -3.56 -14.96 3.83
CA THR A 127 -2.31 -14.80 4.56
C THR A 127 -2.33 -13.54 5.42
N VAL A 128 -3.09 -12.54 5.03
CA VAL A 128 -3.22 -11.25 5.72
C VAL A 128 -4.69 -10.85 5.82
N ARG A 129 -5.06 -10.14 6.89
CA ARG A 129 -6.41 -9.59 7.00
C ARG A 129 -6.63 -8.52 5.94
N THR A 130 -7.79 -8.53 5.29
CA THR A 130 -8.15 -7.53 4.29
C THR A 130 -8.91 -6.38 4.97
N TRP A 131 -8.45 -5.15 4.70
CA TRP A 131 -9.18 -3.95 5.14
C TRP A 131 -10.50 -3.84 4.38
N LYS A 132 -11.54 -3.43 5.11
CA LYS A 132 -12.89 -3.22 4.55
C LYS A 132 -13.31 -1.78 4.80
N PRO A 133 -13.79 -1.09 3.75
CA PRO A 133 -14.29 0.26 3.89
C PRO A 133 -15.53 0.39 4.77
#